data_1dcea27d9273df941c45092a07ad580c
#
_entry.id   1dcea27d9273df941c45092a07ad580c
#
_cell.length_a   1.000
_cell.length_b   1.000
_cell.length_c   1.000
_cell.angle_alpha   90.00
_cell.angle_beta   90.00
_cell.angle_gamma   90.00
#
_symmetry.space_group_name_H-M   'P 1'
#
loop_
_entity.id
_entity.type
_entity.pdbx_description
1 polymer ?
#
loop_
_entity_poly.entity_id
_entity_poly.type
_entity_poly.pdbx_seq_one_letter_code
_entity_poly.pdbx_strand_id
1 'polypeptide(L)'
;MQTEKTVEMKKENMILWVLVLLFAVIMSVPFLVPHTGMLALFGLIPLLSMERIATMLEKKRVWIYHYSAFVIWNAITTFWVCNATVGGGLFAIFANSLQMSAVFGLFRWSKRKFKGALPYIFLAVTWIAWERFYFDAEISWPWLVLGNSFARTLWAVQWYEITGALGGSLWVWACNLGIFGLMTSLSDGSWWNFNIKAKAAAVTGCMAILIVPFIVSALIGRKYKDAMAAPESLETLIIQPNIDPYNKFQALTQQQQNAIFLDMAAKELEERRNDTTAAPILILAPETFTSDIIVGQYDRSLTWRRFTSFLKEYPDVNLLFGASSYDYIQSPLRPSHTARKMGNGLWLESHNSALMTDWSGRTEIFHKSKLVVAVEHTPYPAVFCRIDDLLGGVMGRCTGQDEISLLNVKDTEGQNIPIGCAVCYESVYGEYYTDYIRKGARAMTIITNDAWWGDTPGYRQHLSYASLRAIETRRAIARCANTGISAIISPTGEIVSETQWWTPAVLEGRIPLRDDMTFFVVHGDITGRICTFLSILLLLALIVRFRSF
;
A
#
# COMPACT_ATOMS: atom_id res chain seq x y z
N MET A 1 30.01 44.89 12.52
CA MET A 1 28.96 44.99 11.47
C MET A 1 29.00 43.84 10.44
N GLN A 2 30.11 43.60 9.69
CA GLN A 2 30.17 42.52 8.69
C GLN A 2 30.23 41.12 9.32
N THR A 3 30.95 40.98 10.46
CA THR A 3 31.02 39.71 11.25
C THR A 3 29.69 39.38 11.94
N GLU A 4 29.00 40.38 12.48
CA GLU A 4 27.68 40.19 13.13
C GLU A 4 26.63 39.76 12.13
N LYS A 5 26.54 40.38 10.94
CA LYS A 5 25.64 39.93 9.86
C LYS A 5 25.91 38.49 9.42
N THR A 6 27.19 38.08 9.38
CA THR A 6 27.56 36.72 9.01
C THR A 6 27.16 35.71 10.09
N VAL A 7 27.26 36.06 11.36
CA VAL A 7 26.82 35.22 12.50
C VAL A 7 25.29 35.08 12.52
N GLU A 8 24.58 36.20 12.32
CA GLU A 8 23.12 36.22 12.29
C GLU A 8 22.58 35.37 11.11
N MET A 9 23.13 35.49 9.91
CA MET A 9 22.77 34.70 8.74
C MET A 9 23.06 33.20 8.92
N LYS A 10 24.13 32.82 9.65
CA LYS A 10 24.42 31.44 10.02
C LYS A 10 23.36 30.89 10.98
N LYS A 11 22.95 31.65 11.97
CA LYS A 11 21.94 31.31 12.97
C LYS A 11 20.56 31.10 12.31
N GLU A 12 20.16 31.98 11.40
CA GLU A 12 18.93 31.84 10.63
C GLU A 12 18.89 30.54 9.79
N ASN A 13 19.98 30.28 9.04
CA ASN A 13 20.08 29.07 8.25
C ASN A 13 20.05 27.80 9.13
N MET A 14 20.68 27.86 10.30
CA MET A 14 20.65 26.76 11.28
C MET A 14 19.20 26.45 11.74
N ILE A 15 18.41 27.50 12.04
CA ILE A 15 16.99 27.33 12.43
C ILE A 15 16.20 26.63 11.31
N LEU A 16 16.40 27.04 10.05
CA LEU A 16 15.70 26.42 8.92
C LEU A 16 16.06 24.94 8.79
N TRP A 17 17.34 24.56 8.94
CA TRP A 17 17.77 23.17 8.91
C TRP A 17 17.28 22.35 10.11
N VAL A 18 17.20 22.93 11.29
CA VAL A 18 16.58 22.27 12.45
C VAL A 18 15.11 21.95 12.19
N LEU A 19 14.36 22.87 11.58
CA LEU A 19 12.96 22.63 11.23
C LEU A 19 12.81 21.55 10.14
N VAL A 20 13.72 21.50 9.17
CA VAL A 20 13.80 20.45 8.15
C VAL A 20 13.99 19.08 8.81
N LEU A 21 14.95 18.95 9.71
CA LEU A 21 15.23 17.71 10.42
C LEU A 21 14.07 17.31 11.34
N LEU A 22 13.50 18.28 12.06
CA LEU A 22 12.38 18.06 12.96
C LEU A 22 11.15 17.52 12.20
N PHE A 23 10.83 18.10 11.04
CA PHE A 23 9.79 17.58 10.15
C PHE A 23 10.08 16.13 9.75
N ALA A 24 11.28 15.87 9.22
CA ALA A 24 11.63 14.56 8.70
C ALA A 24 11.57 13.48 9.79
N VAL A 25 12.07 13.78 10.99
CA VAL A 25 12.03 12.85 12.12
C VAL A 25 10.58 12.62 12.59
N ILE A 26 9.82 13.68 12.87
CA ILE A 26 8.43 13.54 13.38
C ILE A 26 7.58 12.76 12.38
N MET A 27 7.68 13.03 11.07
CA MET A 27 6.90 12.34 10.06
C MET A 27 7.38 10.92 9.79
N SER A 28 8.61 10.56 10.14
CA SER A 28 9.11 9.18 10.00
C SER A 28 8.60 8.26 11.11
N VAL A 29 8.45 8.76 12.33
CA VAL A 29 8.07 7.96 13.50
C VAL A 29 6.77 7.18 13.30
N PRO A 30 5.68 7.73 12.75
CA PRO A 30 4.42 6.99 12.52
C PRO A 30 4.56 5.75 11.63
N PHE A 31 5.50 5.77 10.69
CA PHE A 31 5.76 4.66 9.78
C PHE A 31 6.68 3.59 10.37
N LEU A 32 7.49 3.96 11.36
CA LEU A 32 8.52 3.08 11.94
C LEU A 32 8.12 2.50 13.30
N VAL A 33 7.42 3.29 14.13
CA VAL A 33 7.09 2.94 15.51
C VAL A 33 5.59 2.71 15.67
N PRO A 34 5.16 1.56 16.24
CA PRO A 34 3.74 1.29 16.48
C PRO A 34 3.07 2.35 17.38
N HIS A 35 1.78 2.56 17.18
CA HIS A 35 0.91 3.42 18.00
C HIS A 35 1.26 4.91 18.02
N THR A 36 2.12 5.38 17.09
CA THR A 36 2.57 6.77 17.02
C THR A 36 1.93 7.60 15.90
N GLY A 37 0.92 7.07 15.20
CA GLY A 37 0.22 7.76 14.10
C GLY A 37 -0.25 9.16 14.42
N MET A 38 -0.56 9.43 15.70
CA MET A 38 -0.94 10.74 16.20
C MET A 38 0.09 11.84 15.91
N LEU A 39 1.38 11.51 15.81
CA LEU A 39 2.42 12.48 15.52
C LEU A 39 2.26 13.12 14.13
N ALA A 40 1.66 12.43 13.18
CA ALA A 40 1.38 12.98 11.86
C ALA A 40 0.43 14.18 11.91
N LEU A 41 -0.46 14.27 12.92
CA LEU A 41 -1.39 15.39 13.10
C LEU A 41 -0.70 16.72 13.44
N PHE A 42 0.60 16.66 13.78
CA PHE A 42 1.44 17.80 14.13
C PHE A 42 2.72 17.88 13.29
N GLY A 43 3.04 16.82 12.58
CA GLY A 43 4.33 16.60 11.94
C GLY A 43 4.65 17.53 10.77
N LEU A 44 3.64 18.15 10.13
CA LEU A 44 3.82 19.08 9.04
C LEU A 44 4.09 20.53 9.53
N ILE A 45 3.84 20.83 10.81
CA ILE A 45 4.04 22.18 11.37
C ILE A 45 5.47 22.68 11.21
N PRO A 46 6.54 21.88 11.47
CA PRO A 46 7.91 22.35 11.25
C PRO A 46 8.18 22.72 9.78
N LEU A 47 7.65 21.96 8.81
CA LEU A 47 7.80 22.26 7.38
C LEU A 47 7.11 23.58 7.00
N LEU A 48 5.89 23.81 7.48
CA LEU A 48 5.14 25.04 7.28
C LEU A 48 5.84 26.24 7.96
N SER A 49 6.38 26.03 9.16
CA SER A 49 7.16 27.04 9.90
C SER A 49 8.46 27.40 9.18
N MET A 50 9.16 26.39 8.67
CA MET A 50 10.37 26.59 7.85
C MET A 50 10.05 27.46 6.63
N GLU A 51 8.97 27.17 5.91
CA GLU A 51 8.56 27.93 4.72
C GLU A 51 8.21 29.39 5.09
N ARG A 52 7.45 29.59 6.18
CA ARG A 52 7.08 30.92 6.66
C ARG A 52 8.33 31.75 7.03
N ILE A 53 9.22 31.20 7.86
CA ILE A 53 10.45 31.87 8.28
C ILE A 53 11.35 32.17 7.08
N ALA A 54 11.56 31.20 6.18
CA ALA A 54 12.35 31.38 4.98
C ALA A 54 11.79 32.50 4.06
N THR A 55 10.44 32.63 4.01
CA THR A 55 9.78 33.69 3.25
C THR A 55 9.96 35.06 3.93
N MET A 56 9.84 35.13 5.28
CA MET A 56 10.08 36.37 6.04
C MET A 56 11.53 36.83 5.92
N LEU A 57 12.48 35.92 5.85
CA LEU A 57 13.91 36.17 5.65
C LEU A 57 14.31 36.38 4.18
N GLU A 58 13.33 36.42 3.26
CA GLU A 58 13.53 36.62 1.82
C GLU A 58 14.54 35.63 1.18
N LYS A 59 14.63 34.39 1.70
CA LYS A 59 15.56 33.38 1.19
C LYS A 59 15.22 33.02 -0.26
N LYS A 60 16.19 33.13 -1.18
CA LYS A 60 15.97 32.90 -2.63
C LYS A 60 15.79 31.41 -2.99
N ARG A 61 16.49 30.49 -2.31
CA ARG A 61 16.56 29.06 -2.66
C ARG A 61 15.79 28.18 -1.65
N VAL A 62 14.56 28.55 -1.31
CA VAL A 62 13.77 27.81 -0.31
C VAL A 62 13.46 26.37 -0.75
N TRP A 63 13.47 26.09 -2.06
CA TRP A 63 13.29 24.74 -2.59
C TRP A 63 14.32 23.74 -2.04
N ILE A 64 15.55 24.16 -1.73
CA ILE A 64 16.57 23.29 -1.14
C ILE A 64 16.09 22.73 0.20
N TYR A 65 15.49 23.56 1.05
CA TYR A 65 15.03 23.14 2.37
C TYR A 65 13.86 22.14 2.28
N HIS A 66 12.82 22.44 1.50
CA HIS A 66 11.68 21.51 1.43
C HIS A 66 12.01 20.24 0.62
N TYR A 67 12.85 20.31 -0.41
CA TYR A 67 13.31 19.11 -1.11
C TYR A 67 14.15 18.22 -0.18
N SER A 68 15.11 18.80 0.55
CA SER A 68 15.90 18.06 1.54
C SER A 68 15.03 17.47 2.65
N ALA A 69 13.99 18.18 3.11
CA ALA A 69 13.06 17.68 4.09
C ALA A 69 12.38 16.40 3.61
N PHE A 70 11.88 16.38 2.38
CA PHE A 70 11.26 15.21 1.78
C PHE A 70 12.27 14.09 1.50
N VAL A 71 13.48 14.40 1.03
CA VAL A 71 14.53 13.40 0.82
C VAL A 71 14.89 12.71 2.14
N ILE A 72 15.09 13.46 3.22
CA ILE A 72 15.44 12.89 4.52
C ILE A 72 14.28 12.05 5.05
N TRP A 73 13.03 12.52 4.95
CA TRP A 73 11.86 11.75 5.36
C TRP A 73 11.74 10.43 4.57
N ASN A 74 11.80 10.47 3.23
CA ASN A 74 11.76 9.28 2.39
C ASN A 74 12.91 8.33 2.71
N ALA A 75 14.14 8.86 2.87
CA ALA A 75 15.31 8.05 3.20
C ALA A 75 15.16 7.33 4.54
N ILE A 76 14.71 8.01 5.60
CA ILE A 76 14.52 7.40 6.92
C ILE A 76 13.44 6.30 6.89
N THR A 77 12.35 6.53 6.15
CA THR A 77 11.18 5.64 6.17
C THR A 77 11.25 4.49 5.18
N THR A 78 11.94 4.67 4.04
CA THR A 78 11.92 3.73 2.92
C THR A 78 13.30 3.29 2.43
N PHE A 79 14.38 3.51 3.20
CA PHE A 79 15.75 3.09 2.84
C PHE A 79 15.86 1.60 2.47
N TRP A 80 15.03 0.79 3.06
CA TRP A 80 15.00 -0.66 2.91
C TRP A 80 14.70 -1.11 1.47
N VAL A 81 14.09 -0.27 0.64
CA VAL A 81 13.90 -0.57 -0.79
C VAL A 81 15.24 -0.76 -1.51
N CYS A 82 16.30 -0.11 -1.02
CA CYS A 82 17.65 -0.28 -1.55
C CYS A 82 18.19 -1.71 -1.37
N ASN A 83 17.64 -2.50 -0.43
CA ASN A 83 18.04 -3.91 -0.27
C ASN A 83 17.56 -4.78 -1.44
N ALA A 84 16.39 -4.49 -1.99
CA ALA A 84 15.90 -5.18 -3.17
C ALA A 84 16.66 -4.76 -4.44
N THR A 85 16.87 -3.46 -4.60
CA THR A 85 17.65 -2.88 -5.69
C THR A 85 18.14 -1.48 -5.30
N VAL A 86 19.46 -1.28 -5.29
CA VAL A 86 20.04 0.02 -4.87
C VAL A 86 19.58 1.15 -5.79
N GLY A 87 19.66 0.94 -7.11
CA GLY A 87 19.24 1.95 -8.08
C GLY A 87 17.76 2.29 -8.01
N GLY A 88 16.89 1.28 -7.88
CA GLY A 88 15.45 1.46 -7.72
C GLY A 88 15.08 2.14 -6.41
N GLY A 89 15.73 1.78 -5.31
CA GLY A 89 15.53 2.42 -4.00
C GLY A 89 15.93 3.90 -3.99
N LEU A 90 17.09 4.23 -4.54
CA LEU A 90 17.53 5.63 -4.67
C LEU A 90 16.58 6.41 -5.59
N PHE A 91 16.17 5.82 -6.72
CA PHE A 91 15.19 6.45 -7.60
C PHE A 91 13.87 6.72 -6.86
N ALA A 92 13.34 5.74 -6.12
CA ALA A 92 12.11 5.92 -5.35
C ALA A 92 12.25 7.06 -4.32
N ILE A 93 13.33 7.12 -3.55
CA ILE A 93 13.59 8.18 -2.56
C ILE A 93 13.63 9.56 -3.22
N PHE A 94 14.47 9.74 -4.24
CA PHE A 94 14.67 11.06 -4.85
C PHE A 94 13.50 11.51 -5.73
N ALA A 95 12.92 10.60 -6.53
CA ALA A 95 11.80 10.93 -7.42
C ALA A 95 10.51 11.21 -6.63
N ASN A 96 10.21 10.43 -5.59
CA ASN A 96 9.06 10.71 -4.72
C ASN A 96 9.23 12.06 -4.00
N SER A 97 10.42 12.32 -3.46
CA SER A 97 10.73 13.61 -2.82
C SER A 97 10.62 14.80 -3.79
N LEU A 98 10.99 14.60 -5.06
CA LEU A 98 10.87 15.64 -6.09
C LEU A 98 9.39 15.96 -6.38
N GLN A 99 8.54 14.95 -6.46
CA GLN A 99 7.10 15.15 -6.65
C GLN A 99 6.47 15.89 -5.48
N MET A 100 6.76 15.46 -4.23
CA MET A 100 6.34 16.16 -3.01
C MET A 100 6.82 17.63 -3.00
N SER A 101 8.08 17.85 -3.37
CA SER A 101 8.68 19.17 -3.47
C SER A 101 8.03 20.03 -4.56
N ALA A 102 7.60 19.44 -5.67
CA ALA A 102 6.87 20.15 -6.74
C ALA A 102 5.49 20.62 -6.24
N VAL A 103 4.73 19.77 -5.56
CA VAL A 103 3.44 20.13 -4.95
C VAL A 103 3.63 21.28 -3.94
N PHE A 104 4.64 21.19 -3.08
CA PHE A 104 4.96 22.24 -2.12
C PHE A 104 5.45 23.53 -2.81
N GLY A 105 6.14 23.41 -3.92
CA GLY A 105 6.53 24.52 -4.80
C GLY A 105 5.33 25.26 -5.42
N LEU A 106 4.29 24.51 -5.85
CA LEU A 106 3.01 25.06 -6.33
C LEU A 106 2.31 25.86 -5.23
N PHE A 107 2.31 25.37 -4.00
CA PHE A 107 1.81 26.11 -2.84
C PHE A 107 2.55 27.45 -2.68
N ARG A 108 3.86 27.44 -2.68
CA ARG A 108 4.65 28.68 -2.57
C ARG A 108 4.37 29.65 -3.73
N TRP A 109 4.20 29.11 -4.94
CA TRP A 109 3.82 29.91 -6.10
C TRP A 109 2.43 30.54 -5.92
N SER A 110 1.47 29.80 -5.37
CA SER A 110 0.10 30.28 -5.13
C SER A 110 0.03 31.45 -4.14
N LYS A 111 0.93 31.52 -3.16
CA LYS A 111 1.02 32.64 -2.18
C LYS A 111 1.26 34.00 -2.83
N ARG A 112 1.75 34.04 -4.08
CA ARG A 112 1.94 35.30 -4.82
C ARG A 112 0.63 35.95 -5.27
N LYS A 113 -0.41 35.15 -5.44
CA LYS A 113 -1.71 35.62 -5.97
C LYS A 113 -2.90 35.33 -5.05
N PHE A 114 -2.85 34.28 -4.27
CA PHE A 114 -3.86 33.97 -3.27
C PHE A 114 -3.48 34.62 -1.93
N LYS A 115 -4.50 35.03 -1.17
CA LYS A 115 -4.35 35.66 0.15
C LYS A 115 -5.07 34.85 1.23
N GLY A 116 -4.73 35.11 2.49
CA GLY A 116 -5.37 34.49 3.64
C GLY A 116 -5.15 32.97 3.69
N ALA A 117 -6.22 32.21 3.93
CA ALA A 117 -6.19 30.75 4.03
C ALA A 117 -6.12 30.03 2.68
N LEU A 118 -6.43 30.70 1.56
CA LEU A 118 -6.59 30.06 0.25
C LEU A 118 -5.35 29.33 -0.24
N PRO A 119 -4.10 29.82 -0.09
CA PRO A 119 -2.89 29.07 -0.46
C PRO A 119 -2.75 27.76 0.33
N TYR A 120 -3.14 27.75 1.60
CA TYR A 120 -3.04 26.55 2.46
C TYR A 120 -4.12 25.52 2.11
N ILE A 121 -5.32 25.96 1.78
CA ILE A 121 -6.36 25.09 1.22
C ILE A 121 -5.88 24.49 -0.10
N PHE A 122 -5.29 25.31 -0.99
CA PHE A 122 -4.72 24.84 -2.23
C PHE A 122 -3.62 23.79 -2.01
N LEU A 123 -2.75 23.98 -1.01
CA LEU A 123 -1.73 22.99 -0.64
C LEU A 123 -2.37 21.66 -0.26
N ALA A 124 -3.35 21.65 0.67
CA ALA A 124 -3.97 20.43 1.15
C ALA A 124 -4.70 19.66 0.02
N VAL A 125 -5.53 20.34 -0.75
CA VAL A 125 -6.28 19.67 -1.83
C VAL A 125 -5.36 19.22 -2.98
N THR A 126 -4.30 19.97 -3.30
CA THR A 126 -3.34 19.60 -4.34
C THR A 126 -2.46 18.42 -3.90
N TRP A 127 -2.11 18.35 -2.60
CA TRP A 127 -1.38 17.22 -2.07
C TRP A 127 -2.20 15.93 -2.15
N ILE A 128 -3.46 15.96 -1.72
CA ILE A 128 -4.36 14.79 -1.78
C ILE A 128 -4.67 14.41 -3.23
N ALA A 129 -4.83 15.39 -4.12
CA ALA A 129 -5.00 15.16 -5.55
C ALA A 129 -3.78 14.45 -6.17
N TRP A 130 -2.57 14.84 -5.73
CA TRP A 130 -1.33 14.18 -6.14
C TRP A 130 -1.24 12.76 -5.56
N GLU A 131 -1.54 12.54 -4.28
CA GLU A 131 -1.57 11.19 -3.68
C GLU A 131 -2.54 10.29 -4.45
N ARG A 132 -3.74 10.79 -4.80
CA ARG A 132 -4.71 10.03 -5.60
C ARG A 132 -4.17 9.70 -6.99
N PHE A 133 -3.65 10.69 -7.71
CA PHE A 133 -3.06 10.47 -9.03
C PHE A 133 -1.91 9.45 -8.99
N TYR A 134 -1.15 9.47 -7.91
CA TYR A 134 0.03 8.62 -7.75
C TYR A 134 -0.32 7.14 -7.56
N PHE A 135 -1.55 6.78 -7.13
CA PHE A 135 -2.04 5.41 -7.12
C PHE A 135 -2.25 4.83 -8.53
N ASP A 136 -2.56 5.68 -9.51
CA ASP A 136 -2.88 5.27 -10.88
C ASP A 136 -1.72 5.51 -11.86
N ALA A 137 -0.66 6.18 -11.45
CA ALA A 137 0.49 6.48 -12.30
C ALA A 137 1.29 5.21 -12.64
N GLU A 138 1.80 5.13 -13.86
CA GLU A 138 2.70 4.03 -14.31
C GLU A 138 3.94 3.88 -13.41
N ILE A 139 4.51 5.00 -12.96
CA ILE A 139 5.57 5.02 -11.95
C ILE A 139 4.92 5.34 -10.61
N SER A 140 4.38 4.33 -9.97
CA SER A 140 3.62 4.43 -8.73
C SER A 140 4.44 3.96 -7.54
N TRP A 141 4.46 4.77 -6.47
CA TRP A 141 5.05 4.44 -5.18
C TRP A 141 4.24 5.08 -4.03
N PRO A 142 2.98 4.66 -3.80
CA PRO A 142 2.08 5.30 -2.83
C PRO A 142 2.37 4.89 -1.38
N TRP A 143 3.63 4.62 -1.04
CA TRP A 143 4.02 4.11 0.26
C TRP A 143 3.83 5.12 1.38
N LEU A 144 4.21 6.38 1.14
CA LEU A 144 4.17 7.45 2.13
C LEU A 144 2.93 8.37 1.98
N VAL A 145 1.80 7.82 1.54
CA VAL A 145 0.50 8.49 1.66
C VAL A 145 0.27 8.86 3.12
N LEU A 146 -0.09 10.12 3.40
CA LEU A 146 -0.16 10.62 4.78
C LEU A 146 -1.15 9.81 5.65
N GLY A 147 -2.26 9.34 5.08
CA GLY A 147 -3.20 8.47 5.78
C GLY A 147 -2.62 7.12 6.20
N ASN A 148 -1.59 6.63 5.52
CA ASN A 148 -0.90 5.39 5.89
C ASN A 148 -0.10 5.53 7.19
N SER A 149 0.15 6.75 7.69
CA SER A 149 0.75 6.99 9.00
C SER A 149 0.00 6.35 10.17
N PHE A 150 -1.29 6.04 9.98
CA PHE A 150 -2.13 5.39 10.96
C PHE A 150 -2.19 3.86 10.84
N ALA A 151 -1.47 3.27 9.89
CA ALA A 151 -1.51 1.82 9.63
C ALA A 151 -1.17 0.94 10.83
N ARG A 152 -0.48 1.51 11.83
CA ARG A 152 -0.16 0.86 13.12
C ARG A 152 -0.84 1.55 14.31
N THR A 153 -1.88 2.35 14.06
CA THR A 153 -2.70 3.06 15.07
C THR A 153 -4.19 2.90 14.71
N LEU A 154 -4.61 1.68 14.49
CA LEU A 154 -5.87 1.28 13.87
C LEU A 154 -7.11 1.75 14.61
N TRP A 155 -7.03 1.86 15.95
CA TRP A 155 -8.11 2.35 16.79
C TRP A 155 -8.54 3.81 16.46
N ALA A 156 -7.64 4.57 15.86
CA ALA A 156 -7.88 5.98 15.50
C ALA A 156 -8.61 6.15 14.16
N VAL A 157 -8.65 5.11 13.31
CA VAL A 157 -9.04 5.23 11.89
C VAL A 157 -10.08 4.20 11.43
N GLN A 158 -10.91 3.70 12.33
CA GLN A 158 -11.99 2.77 11.96
C GLN A 158 -12.97 3.38 10.94
N TRP A 159 -13.03 4.70 10.83
CA TRP A 159 -13.81 5.44 9.84
C TRP A 159 -13.22 5.42 8.41
N TYR A 160 -12.07 4.77 8.18
CA TYR A 160 -11.56 4.54 6.82
C TYR A 160 -12.51 3.65 5.99
N GLU A 161 -13.44 2.93 6.60
CA GLU A 161 -14.56 2.28 5.90
C GLU A 161 -15.44 3.26 5.11
N ILE A 162 -15.35 4.57 5.43
CA ILE A 162 -16.11 5.64 4.77
C ILE A 162 -15.25 6.37 3.73
N THR A 163 -14.01 6.67 4.04
CA THR A 163 -13.20 7.63 3.27
C THR A 163 -11.94 7.03 2.65
N GLY A 164 -11.56 5.81 3.03
CA GLY A 164 -10.24 5.26 2.75
C GLY A 164 -9.10 6.06 3.38
N ALA A 165 -7.87 5.69 3.05
CA ALA A 165 -6.66 6.33 3.60
C ALA A 165 -6.53 7.80 3.19
N LEU A 166 -7.07 8.25 2.03
CA LEU A 166 -7.00 9.66 1.64
C LEU A 166 -7.84 10.59 2.52
N GLY A 167 -8.88 10.06 3.18
CA GLY A 167 -9.54 10.80 4.28
C GLY A 167 -8.60 11.05 5.45
N GLY A 168 -7.73 10.09 5.76
CA GLY A 168 -6.66 10.26 6.74
C GLY A 168 -5.66 11.34 6.34
N SER A 169 -5.27 11.40 5.08
CA SER A 169 -4.43 12.48 4.54
C SER A 169 -5.09 13.84 4.72
N LEU A 170 -6.40 13.94 4.46
CA LEU A 170 -7.16 15.18 4.68
C LEU A 170 -7.18 15.56 6.17
N TRP A 171 -7.37 14.59 7.05
CA TRP A 171 -7.34 14.81 8.49
C TRP A 171 -5.97 15.32 8.97
N VAL A 172 -4.89 14.70 8.50
CA VAL A 172 -3.52 15.16 8.78
C VAL A 172 -3.34 16.62 8.35
N TRP A 173 -3.71 16.97 7.12
CA TRP A 173 -3.61 18.35 6.64
C TRP A 173 -4.48 19.30 7.45
N ALA A 174 -5.73 18.95 7.73
CA ALA A 174 -6.65 19.81 8.47
C ALA A 174 -6.15 20.13 9.89
N CYS A 175 -5.64 19.12 10.63
CA CYS A 175 -5.05 19.33 11.94
C CYS A 175 -3.81 20.23 11.89
N ASN A 176 -2.85 19.91 11.01
CA ASN A 176 -1.62 20.69 10.89
C ASN A 176 -1.88 22.14 10.49
N LEU A 177 -2.77 22.38 9.53
CA LEU A 177 -3.11 23.73 9.07
C LEU A 177 -3.91 24.52 10.12
N GLY A 178 -4.82 23.86 10.83
CA GLY A 178 -5.59 24.48 11.92
C GLY A 178 -4.66 24.95 13.04
N ILE A 179 -3.80 24.05 13.52
CA ILE A 179 -2.87 24.36 14.61
C ILE A 179 -1.83 25.41 14.15
N PHE A 180 -1.28 25.26 12.94
CA PHE A 180 -0.35 26.24 12.36
C PHE A 180 -1.01 27.61 12.22
N GLY A 181 -2.29 27.70 11.82
CA GLY A 181 -3.05 28.93 11.76
C GLY A 181 -3.20 29.60 13.13
N LEU A 182 -3.51 28.84 14.18
CA LEU A 182 -3.55 29.36 15.55
C LEU A 182 -2.18 29.86 16.02
N MET A 183 -1.13 29.06 15.82
CA MET A 183 0.24 29.44 16.18
C MET A 183 0.69 30.72 15.48
N THR A 184 0.37 30.85 14.19
CA THR A 184 0.74 32.06 13.43
C THR A 184 -0.02 33.28 13.89
N SER A 185 -1.33 33.18 14.18
CA SER A 185 -2.13 34.29 14.67
C SER A 185 -1.69 34.79 16.05
N LEU A 186 -1.20 33.87 16.90
CA LEU A 186 -0.58 34.23 18.18
C LEU A 186 0.76 34.93 17.98
N SER A 187 1.59 34.41 17.07
CA SER A 187 2.93 34.93 16.81
C SER A 187 2.96 36.33 16.18
N ASP A 188 2.02 36.62 15.26
CA ASP A 188 1.91 37.93 14.61
C ASP A 188 0.98 38.91 15.35
N GLY A 189 0.44 38.53 16.47
CA GLY A 189 -0.43 39.35 17.30
C GLY A 189 -1.86 39.51 16.77
N SER A 190 -2.21 38.97 15.60
CA SER A 190 -3.55 39.09 15.02
C SER A 190 -4.63 38.39 15.86
N TRP A 191 -4.25 37.41 16.67
CA TRP A 191 -5.13 36.74 17.65
C TRP A 191 -5.82 37.74 18.58
N TRP A 192 -5.12 38.76 18.99
CA TRP A 192 -5.65 39.74 19.95
C TRP A 192 -6.73 40.64 19.35
N ASN A 193 -6.73 40.78 18.01
CA ASN A 193 -7.73 41.56 17.27
C ASN A 193 -9.05 40.79 17.07
N PHE A 194 -9.08 39.47 17.29
CA PHE A 194 -10.30 38.69 17.18
C PHE A 194 -11.20 38.92 18.41
N ASN A 195 -12.52 39.05 18.15
CA ASN A 195 -13.51 39.05 19.22
C ASN A 195 -13.61 37.66 19.88
N ILE A 196 -14.22 37.58 21.05
CA ILE A 196 -14.31 36.34 21.83
C ILE A 196 -15.03 35.22 21.08
N LYS A 197 -16.03 35.54 20.25
CA LYS A 197 -16.74 34.53 19.43
C LYS A 197 -15.83 33.93 18.35
N ALA A 198 -15.03 34.74 17.66
CA ALA A 198 -14.09 34.28 16.67
C ALA A 198 -12.97 33.42 17.31
N LYS A 199 -12.44 33.82 18.47
CA LYS A 199 -11.48 33.03 19.25
C LYS A 199 -12.06 31.67 19.64
N ALA A 200 -13.26 31.66 20.21
CA ALA A 200 -13.96 30.45 20.61
C ALA A 200 -14.19 29.53 19.37
N ALA A 201 -14.69 30.09 18.25
CA ALA A 201 -14.94 29.34 17.04
C ALA A 201 -13.65 28.71 16.47
N ALA A 202 -12.52 29.45 16.45
CA ALA A 202 -11.24 28.93 15.97
C ALA A 202 -10.72 27.77 16.83
N VAL A 203 -10.74 27.93 18.16
CA VAL A 203 -10.29 26.86 19.08
C VAL A 203 -11.22 25.67 19.02
N THR A 204 -12.55 25.88 19.09
CA THR A 204 -13.53 24.78 19.03
C THR A 204 -13.44 24.06 17.68
N GLY A 205 -13.25 24.78 16.57
CA GLY A 205 -13.06 24.18 15.25
C GLY A 205 -11.82 23.29 15.20
N CYS A 206 -10.67 23.77 15.69
CA CYS A 206 -9.44 22.96 15.75
C CYS A 206 -9.60 21.73 16.65
N MET A 207 -10.25 21.89 17.81
CA MET A 207 -10.53 20.78 18.72
C MET A 207 -11.51 19.77 18.10
N ALA A 208 -12.53 20.23 17.39
CA ALA A 208 -13.46 19.35 16.69
C ALA A 208 -12.75 18.55 15.58
N ILE A 209 -11.94 19.19 14.74
CA ILE A 209 -11.13 18.51 13.70
C ILE A 209 -10.23 17.45 14.32
N LEU A 210 -9.64 17.72 15.48
CA LEU A 210 -8.76 16.77 16.17
C LEU A 210 -9.54 15.62 16.80
N ILE A 211 -10.65 15.89 17.51
CA ILE A 211 -11.30 14.93 18.42
C ILE A 211 -12.40 14.12 17.74
N VAL A 212 -13.21 14.73 16.85
CA VAL A 212 -14.36 14.07 16.24
C VAL A 212 -13.98 12.78 15.52
N PRO A 213 -12.88 12.69 14.73
CA PRO A 213 -12.50 11.45 14.08
C PRO A 213 -12.22 10.31 15.06
N PHE A 214 -11.69 10.59 16.26
CA PHE A 214 -11.48 9.56 17.29
C PHE A 214 -12.82 9.04 17.85
N ILE A 215 -13.77 9.95 18.10
CA ILE A 215 -15.11 9.56 18.58
C ILE A 215 -15.79 8.68 17.53
N VAL A 216 -15.76 9.08 16.26
CA VAL A 216 -16.32 8.31 15.16
C VAL A 216 -15.63 6.96 15.03
N SER A 217 -14.30 6.92 15.13
CA SER A 217 -13.52 5.69 15.11
C SER A 217 -13.93 4.73 16.23
N ALA A 218 -14.08 5.24 17.46
CA ALA A 218 -14.47 4.43 18.59
C ALA A 218 -15.90 3.88 18.46
N LEU A 219 -16.83 4.66 17.91
CA LEU A 219 -18.22 4.23 17.68
C LEU A 219 -18.27 3.12 16.60
N ILE A 220 -17.55 3.29 15.49
CA ILE A 220 -17.47 2.31 14.42
C ILE A 220 -16.77 1.05 14.93
N GLY A 221 -15.63 1.17 15.64
CA GLY A 221 -14.91 0.03 16.18
C GLY A 221 -15.76 -0.84 17.12
N ARG A 222 -16.62 -0.23 17.93
CA ARG A 222 -17.58 -0.95 18.78
C ARG A 222 -18.58 -1.78 17.98
N LYS A 223 -19.04 -1.29 16.82
CA LYS A 223 -19.97 -2.01 15.93
C LYS A 223 -19.36 -3.33 15.43
N TYR A 224 -18.06 -3.35 15.22
CA TYR A 224 -17.34 -4.51 14.65
C TYR A 224 -16.55 -5.32 15.70
N LYS A 225 -16.81 -5.13 17.00
CA LYS A 225 -16.07 -5.81 18.08
C LYS A 225 -16.08 -7.34 17.93
N ASP A 226 -17.22 -7.89 17.52
CA ASP A 226 -17.39 -9.34 17.36
C ASP A 226 -17.36 -9.78 15.88
N ALA A 227 -16.69 -9.01 15.02
CA ALA A 227 -16.68 -9.25 13.58
C ALA A 227 -16.00 -10.56 13.15
N MET A 228 -15.19 -11.17 14.04
CA MET A 228 -14.59 -12.51 13.83
C MET A 228 -15.55 -13.64 14.15
N ALA A 229 -16.63 -13.41 14.87
CA ALA A 229 -17.62 -14.41 15.30
C ALA A 229 -18.79 -14.53 14.29
N ALA A 230 -18.52 -14.50 12.99
CA ALA A 230 -19.56 -14.70 11.98
C ALA A 230 -20.02 -16.17 11.93
N PRO A 231 -21.30 -16.44 11.57
CA PRO A 231 -21.83 -17.81 11.49
C PRO A 231 -21.17 -18.64 10.39
N GLU A 232 -20.76 -18.01 9.29
CA GLU A 232 -20.03 -18.64 8.20
C GLU A 232 -18.58 -18.21 8.23
N SER A 233 -17.68 -19.16 8.12
CA SER A 233 -16.24 -18.93 8.12
C SER A 233 -15.52 -19.91 7.21
N LEU A 234 -14.37 -19.48 6.70
CA LEU A 234 -13.43 -20.31 5.96
C LEU A 234 -12.26 -20.65 6.88
N GLU A 235 -11.97 -21.93 7.04
CA GLU A 235 -10.76 -22.36 7.73
C GLU A 235 -9.56 -22.17 6.82
N THR A 236 -8.49 -21.61 7.35
CA THR A 236 -7.28 -21.32 6.60
C THR A 236 -6.08 -21.98 7.25
N LEU A 237 -5.26 -22.62 6.41
CA LEU A 237 -3.98 -23.18 6.76
C LEU A 237 -2.89 -22.45 5.97
N ILE A 238 -2.21 -21.53 6.63
CA ILE A 238 -1.20 -20.68 5.99
C ILE A 238 0.16 -21.31 6.19
N ILE A 239 0.77 -21.74 5.10
CA ILE A 239 2.10 -22.39 5.14
C ILE A 239 3.18 -21.37 4.81
N GLN A 240 4.06 -21.12 5.77
CA GLN A 240 5.25 -20.29 5.62
C GLN A 240 6.48 -21.23 5.51
N PRO A 241 6.90 -21.59 4.29
CA PRO A 241 7.94 -22.61 4.12
C PRO A 241 9.34 -22.09 4.42
N ASN A 242 9.51 -20.79 4.53
CA ASN A 242 10.77 -20.10 4.81
C ASN A 242 11.91 -20.48 3.85
N ILE A 243 11.60 -20.49 2.56
CA ILE A 243 12.58 -20.78 1.51
C ILE A 243 13.30 -19.47 1.16
N ASP A 244 14.61 -19.43 1.34
CA ASP A 244 15.43 -18.26 1.02
C ASP A 244 15.32 -17.92 -0.49
N PRO A 245 14.74 -16.76 -0.86
CA PRO A 245 14.52 -16.41 -2.26
C PRO A 245 15.81 -16.15 -3.05
N TYR A 246 16.91 -15.78 -2.37
CA TYR A 246 18.22 -15.58 -3.01
C TYR A 246 18.85 -16.89 -3.43
N ASN A 247 18.60 -17.97 -2.70
CA ASN A 247 19.14 -19.30 -2.93
C ASN A 247 18.09 -20.29 -3.46
N LYS A 248 16.85 -19.86 -3.66
CA LYS A 248 15.70 -20.69 -4.00
C LYS A 248 15.96 -21.69 -5.13
N PHE A 249 16.67 -21.29 -6.17
CA PHE A 249 16.95 -22.14 -7.35
C PHE A 249 18.36 -22.76 -7.34
N GLN A 250 19.21 -22.39 -6.37
CA GLN A 250 20.57 -22.93 -6.27
C GLN A 250 20.68 -23.98 -5.17
N ALA A 251 19.99 -23.79 -4.04
CA ALA A 251 20.06 -24.68 -2.88
C ALA A 251 19.00 -25.78 -2.90
N LEU A 252 17.81 -25.51 -3.44
CA LEU A 252 16.68 -26.44 -3.44
C LEU A 252 16.05 -26.54 -4.83
N THR A 253 15.82 -27.78 -5.28
CA THR A 253 15.00 -28.02 -6.48
C THR A 253 13.54 -27.69 -6.19
N GLN A 254 12.74 -27.39 -7.23
CA GLN A 254 11.31 -27.18 -7.08
C GLN A 254 10.62 -28.41 -6.42
N GLN A 255 11.07 -29.61 -6.72
CA GLN A 255 10.53 -30.82 -6.10
C GLN A 255 10.76 -30.88 -4.59
N GLN A 256 11.94 -30.46 -4.12
CA GLN A 256 12.24 -30.39 -2.68
C GLN A 256 11.41 -29.30 -2.00
N GLN A 257 11.24 -28.15 -2.65
CA GLN A 257 10.37 -27.07 -2.14
C GLN A 257 8.93 -27.54 -2.02
N ASN A 258 8.42 -28.27 -3.03
CA ASN A 258 7.08 -28.87 -3.01
C ASN A 258 6.95 -29.90 -1.88
N ALA A 259 7.98 -30.72 -1.64
CA ALA A 259 7.97 -31.71 -0.57
C ALA A 259 7.90 -31.01 0.80
N ILE A 260 8.76 -30.02 1.08
CA ILE A 260 8.73 -29.26 2.33
C ILE A 260 7.34 -28.68 2.58
N PHE A 261 6.76 -28.04 1.58
CA PHE A 261 5.44 -27.43 1.69
C PHE A 261 4.33 -28.47 1.98
N LEU A 262 4.33 -29.56 1.23
CA LEU A 262 3.29 -30.61 1.38
C LEU A 262 3.46 -31.39 2.68
N ASP A 263 4.69 -31.64 3.14
CA ASP A 263 4.93 -32.30 4.42
C ASP A 263 4.41 -31.45 5.60
N MET A 264 4.61 -30.12 5.53
CA MET A 264 4.06 -29.19 6.53
C MET A 264 2.52 -29.21 6.50
N ALA A 265 1.91 -29.20 5.32
CA ALA A 265 0.46 -29.24 5.15
C ALA A 265 -0.14 -30.59 5.61
N ALA A 266 0.50 -31.71 5.22
CA ALA A 266 0.02 -33.05 5.57
C ALA A 266 0.01 -33.27 7.08
N LYS A 267 1.09 -32.89 7.77
CA LYS A 267 1.20 -33.01 9.23
C LYS A 267 0.00 -32.35 9.93
N GLU A 268 -0.36 -31.15 9.50
CA GLU A 268 -1.43 -30.38 10.12
C GLU A 268 -2.81 -30.96 9.79
N LEU A 269 -3.01 -31.40 8.54
CA LEU A 269 -4.27 -32.05 8.11
C LEU A 269 -4.48 -33.39 8.82
N GLU A 270 -3.43 -34.17 9.09
CA GLU A 270 -3.52 -35.42 9.84
C GLU A 270 -3.93 -35.19 11.30
N GLU A 271 -3.39 -34.16 11.97
CA GLU A 271 -3.77 -33.77 13.32
C GLU A 271 -5.27 -33.39 13.40
N ARG A 272 -5.81 -32.82 12.33
CA ARG A 272 -7.22 -32.44 12.20
C ARG A 272 -8.16 -33.56 11.75
N ARG A 273 -7.66 -34.73 11.39
CA ARG A 273 -8.47 -35.82 10.82
C ARG A 273 -9.63 -36.29 11.72
N ASN A 274 -9.57 -35.97 13.01
CA ASN A 274 -10.58 -36.24 14.02
C ASN A 274 -11.52 -35.06 14.32
N ASP A 275 -11.28 -33.90 13.69
CA ASP A 275 -12.11 -32.70 13.88
C ASP A 275 -13.28 -32.77 12.85
N THR A 276 -14.48 -32.97 13.33
CA THR A 276 -15.70 -33.12 12.51
C THR A 276 -16.33 -31.77 12.16
N THR A 277 -15.62 -30.64 12.34
CA THR A 277 -16.14 -29.34 11.94
C THR A 277 -16.15 -29.23 10.41
N ALA A 278 -17.35 -29.11 9.82
CA ALA A 278 -17.59 -29.15 8.37
C ALA A 278 -17.28 -27.84 7.62
N ALA A 279 -16.28 -27.09 8.02
CA ALA A 279 -15.89 -25.87 7.29
C ALA A 279 -14.88 -26.21 6.18
N PRO A 280 -15.00 -25.64 4.98
CA PRO A 280 -14.02 -25.85 3.92
C PRO A 280 -12.65 -25.30 4.33
N ILE A 281 -11.59 -26.04 3.97
CA ILE A 281 -10.21 -25.66 4.30
C ILE A 281 -9.55 -25.04 3.08
N LEU A 282 -8.95 -23.87 3.28
CA LEU A 282 -8.09 -23.20 2.29
C LEU A 282 -6.64 -23.23 2.74
N ILE A 283 -5.81 -23.99 2.03
CA ILE A 283 -4.36 -23.92 2.19
C ILE A 283 -3.81 -22.76 1.36
N LEU A 284 -2.91 -21.98 1.95
CA LEU A 284 -2.22 -20.87 1.30
C LEU A 284 -0.73 -21.14 1.16
N ALA A 285 -0.20 -21.02 -0.06
CA ALA A 285 1.22 -20.94 -0.36
C ALA A 285 1.62 -19.51 -0.76
N PRO A 286 2.89 -19.11 -0.55
CA PRO A 286 3.34 -17.74 -0.81
C PRO A 286 3.41 -17.40 -2.29
N GLU A 287 3.65 -16.09 -2.56
CA GLU A 287 3.88 -15.51 -3.88
C GLU A 287 5.05 -16.19 -4.59
N THR A 288 4.92 -16.38 -5.91
CA THR A 288 5.95 -16.99 -6.79
C THR A 288 6.54 -18.27 -6.21
N PHE A 289 5.72 -19.10 -5.58
CA PHE A 289 6.16 -20.39 -4.98
C PHE A 289 6.77 -21.30 -6.04
N THR A 290 6.20 -21.35 -7.25
CA THR A 290 6.71 -22.10 -8.38
C THR A 290 6.91 -21.24 -9.64
N SER A 291 7.67 -21.75 -10.61
CA SER A 291 7.93 -21.10 -11.90
C SER A 291 7.69 -22.03 -13.09
N ASP A 292 6.94 -23.11 -12.92
CA ASP A 292 6.72 -24.14 -13.96
C ASP A 292 5.28 -24.14 -14.52
N ILE A 293 4.52 -23.04 -14.33
CA ILE A 293 3.15 -22.93 -14.79
C ILE A 293 3.08 -22.40 -16.23
N ILE A 294 2.48 -23.17 -17.12
CA ILE A 294 2.08 -22.71 -18.45
C ILE A 294 0.56 -22.49 -18.42
N VAL A 295 0.14 -21.27 -18.74
CA VAL A 295 -1.27 -20.90 -18.74
C VAL A 295 -2.06 -21.80 -19.69
N GLY A 296 -3.18 -22.36 -19.20
CA GLY A 296 -4.00 -23.30 -19.97
C GLY A 296 -3.41 -24.70 -20.19
N GLN A 297 -2.20 -25.00 -19.69
CA GLN A 297 -1.53 -26.30 -19.80
C GLN A 297 -0.97 -26.72 -18.42
N TYR A 298 -1.82 -26.66 -17.41
CA TYR A 298 -1.42 -26.87 -16.00
C TYR A 298 -0.88 -28.29 -15.76
N ASP A 299 -1.40 -29.29 -16.49
CA ASP A 299 -0.98 -30.69 -16.45
C ASP A 299 0.49 -30.91 -16.85
N ARG A 300 1.13 -29.94 -17.49
CA ARG A 300 2.57 -29.98 -17.78
C ARG A 300 3.43 -29.58 -16.58
N SER A 301 2.88 -28.85 -15.60
CA SER A 301 3.59 -28.47 -14.38
C SER A 301 3.75 -29.66 -13.44
N LEU A 302 4.99 -29.87 -12.98
CA LEU A 302 5.28 -30.88 -11.95
C LEU A 302 4.68 -30.46 -10.60
N THR A 303 4.71 -29.17 -10.27
CA THR A 303 4.14 -28.62 -9.05
C THR A 303 2.64 -28.83 -9.03
N TRP A 304 1.93 -28.42 -10.08
CA TRP A 304 0.49 -28.60 -10.18
C TRP A 304 0.07 -30.08 -10.07
N ARG A 305 0.76 -30.97 -10.79
CA ARG A 305 0.48 -32.43 -10.69
C ARG A 305 0.66 -32.95 -9.27
N ARG A 306 1.68 -32.51 -8.58
CA ARG A 306 1.97 -32.92 -7.21
C ARG A 306 0.92 -32.39 -6.24
N PHE A 307 0.51 -31.13 -6.39
CA PHE A 307 -0.54 -30.50 -5.58
C PHE A 307 -1.90 -31.18 -5.80
N THR A 308 -2.30 -31.40 -7.04
CA THR A 308 -3.56 -32.08 -7.33
C THR A 308 -3.56 -33.55 -6.89
N SER A 309 -2.42 -34.24 -6.95
CA SER A 309 -2.29 -35.60 -6.40
C SER A 309 -2.46 -35.60 -4.88
N PHE A 310 -1.86 -34.67 -4.19
CA PHE A 310 -2.02 -34.49 -2.74
C PHE A 310 -3.48 -34.17 -2.37
N LEU A 311 -4.12 -33.25 -3.07
CA LEU A 311 -5.51 -32.87 -2.80
C LEU A 311 -6.54 -34.00 -3.03
N LYS A 312 -6.21 -35.02 -3.82
CA LYS A 312 -7.08 -36.21 -3.97
C LYS A 312 -7.23 -36.99 -2.67
N GLU A 313 -6.26 -36.90 -1.77
CA GLU A 313 -6.33 -37.52 -0.45
C GLU A 313 -7.14 -36.67 0.56
N TYR A 314 -7.41 -35.39 0.21
CA TYR A 314 -8.10 -34.39 1.03
C TYR A 314 -9.15 -33.63 0.20
N PRO A 315 -10.30 -34.25 -0.14
CA PRO A 315 -11.28 -33.67 -1.08
C PRO A 315 -11.96 -32.39 -0.59
N ASP A 316 -11.92 -32.07 0.71
CA ASP A 316 -12.52 -30.88 1.30
C ASP A 316 -11.52 -29.70 1.34
N VAL A 317 -10.32 -29.90 0.79
CA VAL A 317 -9.23 -28.92 0.81
C VAL A 317 -9.09 -28.23 -0.54
N ASN A 318 -8.98 -26.91 -0.50
CA ASN A 318 -8.62 -26.08 -1.64
C ASN A 318 -7.22 -25.50 -1.42
N LEU A 319 -6.44 -25.33 -2.48
CA LEU A 319 -5.09 -24.80 -2.40
C LEU A 319 -4.93 -23.57 -3.27
N LEU A 320 -4.55 -22.45 -2.64
CA LEU A 320 -4.15 -21.23 -3.31
C LEU A 320 -2.63 -21.08 -3.24
N PHE A 321 -1.98 -20.92 -4.39
CA PHE A 321 -0.53 -20.77 -4.47
C PHE A 321 -0.10 -19.72 -5.48
N GLY A 322 1.04 -19.07 -5.19
CA GLY A 322 1.65 -18.11 -6.11
C GLY A 322 2.55 -18.77 -7.14
N ALA A 323 2.58 -18.24 -8.35
CA ALA A 323 3.43 -18.75 -9.42
C ALA A 323 3.95 -17.64 -10.34
N SER A 324 5.19 -17.78 -10.79
CA SER A 324 5.57 -17.20 -12.07
C SER A 324 4.97 -18.07 -13.17
N SER A 325 4.12 -17.52 -14.01
CA SER A 325 3.43 -18.24 -15.07
C SER A 325 3.74 -17.66 -16.44
N TYR A 326 3.58 -18.46 -17.46
CA TYR A 326 4.00 -18.15 -18.81
C TYR A 326 2.90 -18.45 -19.80
N ASP A 327 2.70 -17.53 -20.76
CA ASP A 327 1.82 -17.71 -21.89
C ASP A 327 2.64 -17.72 -23.20
N TYR A 328 2.50 -18.79 -23.97
CA TYR A 328 3.19 -18.96 -25.24
C TYR A 328 2.21 -18.68 -26.39
N ILE A 329 2.40 -17.55 -27.06
CA ILE A 329 1.48 -17.03 -28.07
C ILE A 329 2.11 -17.18 -29.45
N GLN A 330 1.46 -17.95 -30.33
CA GLN A 330 1.84 -18.05 -31.73
C GLN A 330 1.20 -16.90 -32.51
N SER A 331 2.00 -15.94 -32.95
CA SER A 331 1.51 -14.77 -33.70
C SER A 331 2.57 -14.24 -34.67
N PRO A 332 2.20 -13.84 -35.90
CA PRO A 332 3.11 -13.15 -36.81
C PRO A 332 3.52 -11.74 -36.32
N LEU A 333 2.66 -11.12 -35.50
CA LEU A 333 2.88 -9.81 -34.89
C LEU A 333 3.10 -9.95 -33.40
N ARG A 334 3.81 -8.98 -32.80
CA ARG A 334 4.00 -8.89 -31.36
C ARG A 334 2.65 -8.71 -30.66
N PRO A 335 2.22 -9.63 -29.75
CA PRO A 335 0.89 -9.58 -29.13
C PRO A 335 0.74 -8.43 -28.13
N SER A 336 1.80 -8.11 -27.39
CA SER A 336 1.84 -6.97 -26.45
C SER A 336 3.22 -6.32 -26.42
N HIS A 337 3.31 -5.13 -25.83
CA HIS A 337 4.61 -4.45 -25.66
C HIS A 337 5.56 -5.19 -24.73
N THR A 338 5.06 -5.99 -23.80
CA THR A 338 5.83 -6.79 -22.85
C THR A 338 6.30 -8.11 -23.41
N ALA A 339 5.62 -8.65 -24.43
CA ALA A 339 5.94 -9.94 -25.03
C ALA A 339 7.38 -10.02 -25.56
N ARG A 340 8.05 -11.12 -25.23
CA ARG A 340 9.43 -11.42 -25.68
C ARG A 340 9.41 -12.40 -26.84
N LYS A 341 10.19 -12.13 -27.88
CA LYS A 341 10.29 -12.99 -29.04
C LYS A 341 11.13 -14.23 -28.73
N MET A 342 10.55 -15.42 -28.93
CA MET A 342 11.21 -16.71 -28.75
C MET A 342 11.71 -17.31 -30.08
N GLY A 343 11.29 -16.78 -31.22
CA GLY A 343 11.61 -17.23 -32.57
C GLY A 343 10.41 -17.83 -33.31
N ASN A 344 10.50 -17.91 -34.64
CA ASN A 344 9.49 -18.54 -35.52
C ASN A 344 8.02 -18.09 -35.26
N GLY A 345 7.81 -16.80 -34.94
CA GLY A 345 6.48 -16.29 -34.61
C GLY A 345 5.95 -16.68 -33.24
N LEU A 346 6.77 -17.31 -32.39
CA LEU A 346 6.43 -17.63 -31.01
C LEU A 346 6.85 -16.48 -30.09
N TRP A 347 5.95 -16.08 -29.22
CA TRP A 347 6.12 -15.04 -28.22
C TRP A 347 5.88 -15.59 -26.82
N LEU A 348 6.56 -15.04 -25.84
CA LEU A 348 6.42 -15.36 -24.43
C LEU A 348 5.93 -14.13 -23.67
N GLU A 349 4.83 -14.27 -22.96
CA GLU A 349 4.40 -13.38 -21.89
C GLU A 349 4.63 -14.03 -20.54
N SER A 350 5.10 -13.25 -19.58
CA SER A 350 5.37 -13.71 -18.22
C SER A 350 4.41 -12.99 -17.27
N HIS A 351 3.92 -13.71 -16.26
CA HIS A 351 3.00 -13.18 -15.27
C HIS A 351 3.44 -13.57 -13.86
N ASN A 352 3.13 -12.71 -12.88
CA ASN A 352 3.09 -13.07 -11.48
C ASN A 352 1.63 -13.42 -11.15
N SER A 353 1.35 -14.64 -10.72
CA SER A 353 0.00 -15.18 -10.68
C SER A 353 -0.35 -15.82 -9.35
N ALA A 354 -1.62 -15.78 -9.01
CA ALA A 354 -2.23 -16.61 -7.98
C ALA A 354 -3.11 -17.67 -8.64
N LEU A 355 -2.96 -18.91 -8.23
CA LEU A 355 -3.74 -20.04 -8.72
C LEU A 355 -4.53 -20.68 -7.57
N MET A 356 -5.79 -20.98 -7.82
CA MET A 356 -6.64 -21.80 -6.95
C MET A 356 -6.87 -23.15 -7.61
N THR A 357 -6.57 -24.22 -6.89
CA THR A 357 -6.85 -25.59 -7.37
C THR A 357 -7.51 -26.45 -6.31
N ASP A 358 -8.30 -27.43 -6.73
CA ASP A 358 -8.97 -28.40 -5.88
C ASP A 358 -8.59 -29.85 -6.28
N TRP A 359 -9.13 -30.83 -5.56
CA TRP A 359 -8.91 -32.27 -5.78
C TRP A 359 -9.29 -32.75 -7.19
N SER A 360 -10.24 -32.08 -7.84
CA SER A 360 -10.68 -32.44 -9.20
C SER A 360 -9.70 -31.98 -10.29
N GLY A 361 -8.73 -31.12 -9.92
CA GLY A 361 -7.82 -30.47 -10.84
C GLY A 361 -8.40 -29.21 -11.50
N ARG A 362 -9.61 -28.78 -11.10
CA ARG A 362 -10.12 -27.47 -11.50
C ARG A 362 -9.13 -26.41 -11.05
N THR A 363 -8.73 -25.55 -11.97
CA THR A 363 -7.73 -24.51 -11.69
C THR A 363 -8.23 -23.17 -12.21
N GLU A 364 -8.28 -22.20 -11.31
CA GLU A 364 -8.54 -20.79 -11.61
C GLU A 364 -7.24 -20.00 -11.45
N ILE A 365 -7.05 -18.98 -12.27
CA ILE A 365 -5.85 -18.15 -12.26
C ILE A 365 -6.21 -16.66 -12.24
N PHE A 366 -5.45 -15.91 -11.49
CA PHE A 366 -5.45 -14.44 -11.48
C PHE A 366 -4.02 -13.95 -11.71
N HIS A 367 -3.82 -13.06 -12.67
CA HIS A 367 -2.54 -12.41 -12.91
C HIS A 367 -2.49 -11.08 -12.18
N LYS A 368 -1.43 -10.88 -11.39
CA LYS A 368 -1.18 -9.64 -10.65
C LYS A 368 -1.31 -8.41 -11.55
N SER A 369 -2.15 -7.46 -11.14
CA SER A 369 -2.45 -6.24 -11.90
C SER A 369 -1.52 -5.07 -11.53
N LYS A 370 -1.27 -4.87 -10.23
CA LYS A 370 -0.39 -3.79 -9.74
C LYS A 370 1.05 -4.30 -9.57
N LEU A 371 1.79 -4.25 -10.65
CA LEU A 371 3.17 -4.76 -10.73
C LEU A 371 4.18 -3.79 -10.10
N VAL A 372 5.25 -4.33 -9.53
CA VAL A 372 6.34 -3.52 -8.95
C VAL A 372 7.18 -2.90 -10.06
N VAL A 373 7.22 -1.57 -10.07
CA VAL A 373 7.95 -0.79 -11.10
C VAL A 373 9.43 -1.15 -11.11
N ALA A 374 10.00 -1.30 -12.29
CA ALA A 374 11.39 -1.67 -12.59
C ALA A 374 11.79 -3.11 -12.23
N VAL A 375 11.07 -3.79 -11.34
CA VAL A 375 11.36 -5.19 -10.95
C VAL A 375 10.49 -6.14 -11.77
N GLU A 376 9.17 -5.97 -11.72
CA GLU A 376 8.21 -6.79 -12.46
C GLU A 376 7.75 -6.11 -13.74
N HIS A 377 7.65 -4.79 -13.75
CA HIS A 377 7.08 -4.01 -14.84
C HIS A 377 8.03 -2.91 -15.32
N THR A 378 8.20 -2.85 -16.63
CA THR A 378 8.86 -1.73 -17.32
C THR A 378 7.82 -0.63 -17.55
N PRO A 379 7.91 0.55 -16.90
CA PRO A 379 6.93 1.62 -17.08
C PRO A 379 6.96 2.11 -18.53
N TYR A 380 5.81 2.60 -19.02
CA TYR A 380 5.64 3.04 -20.41
C TYR A 380 6.18 2.02 -21.42
N PRO A 381 5.65 0.78 -21.44
CA PRO A 381 6.26 -0.35 -22.14
C PRO A 381 6.36 -0.14 -23.66
N ALA A 382 5.48 0.67 -24.24
CA ALA A 382 5.54 1.05 -25.66
C ALA A 382 6.86 1.72 -26.05
N VAL A 383 7.53 2.39 -25.10
CA VAL A 383 8.81 3.09 -25.31
C VAL A 383 9.97 2.30 -24.72
N PHE A 384 9.89 2.02 -23.41
CA PHE A 384 11.05 1.46 -22.69
C PHE A 384 11.30 -0.01 -22.97
N CYS A 385 10.29 -0.83 -23.33
CA CYS A 385 10.54 -2.20 -23.77
C CYS A 385 11.31 -2.26 -25.09
N ARG A 386 11.12 -1.29 -26.00
CA ARG A 386 11.91 -1.20 -27.24
C ARG A 386 13.37 -0.87 -26.96
N ILE A 387 13.61 0.03 -26.00
CA ILE A 387 14.98 0.39 -25.57
C ILE A 387 15.63 -0.80 -24.89
N ASP A 388 14.92 -1.51 -24.02
CA ASP A 388 15.39 -2.71 -23.35
C ASP A 388 15.69 -3.86 -24.32
N ASP A 389 14.89 -4.01 -25.39
CA ASP A 389 15.19 -4.97 -26.47
C ASP A 389 16.56 -4.70 -27.13
N LEU A 390 16.91 -3.41 -27.31
CA LEU A 390 18.21 -3.00 -27.86
C LEU A 390 19.37 -3.21 -26.87
N LEU A 391 19.07 -3.18 -25.55
CA LEU A 391 20.04 -3.36 -24.47
C LEU A 391 20.18 -4.83 -24.01
N GLY A 392 19.50 -5.77 -24.67
CA GLY A 392 19.60 -7.19 -24.35
C GLY A 392 18.50 -7.75 -23.46
N GLY A 393 17.45 -6.98 -23.16
CA GLY A 393 16.23 -7.47 -22.51
C GLY A 393 16.38 -7.80 -21.02
N VAL A 394 17.01 -6.93 -20.24
CA VAL A 394 17.32 -7.15 -18.81
C VAL A 394 16.22 -6.69 -17.84
N MET A 395 15.28 -5.84 -18.29
CA MET A 395 14.22 -5.29 -17.43
C MET A 395 13.09 -6.30 -17.21
N GLY A 396 12.41 -6.20 -16.05
CA GLY A 396 11.20 -6.98 -15.76
C GLY A 396 10.08 -6.67 -16.75
N ARG A 397 9.40 -7.69 -17.24
CA ARG A 397 8.33 -7.58 -18.26
C ARG A 397 7.17 -8.50 -17.97
N CYS A 398 6.72 -8.54 -16.70
CA CYS A 398 5.45 -9.17 -16.42
C CYS A 398 4.33 -8.40 -17.10
N THR A 399 3.39 -9.13 -17.66
CA THR A 399 2.12 -8.61 -18.16
C THR A 399 1.10 -8.73 -17.04
N GLY A 400 0.50 -7.61 -16.64
CA GLY A 400 -0.58 -7.57 -15.67
C GLY A 400 -1.93 -7.88 -16.30
N GLN A 401 -2.91 -8.19 -15.46
CA GLN A 401 -4.31 -8.35 -15.84
C GLN A 401 -5.05 -7.01 -15.62
N ASP A 402 -5.86 -6.58 -16.59
CA ASP A 402 -6.57 -5.30 -16.50
C ASP A 402 -7.70 -5.34 -15.47
N GLU A 403 -8.44 -6.44 -15.42
CA GLU A 403 -9.57 -6.63 -14.51
C GLU A 403 -9.26 -7.65 -13.42
N ILE A 404 -9.69 -7.35 -12.21
CA ILE A 404 -9.63 -8.29 -11.09
C ILE A 404 -10.49 -9.52 -11.39
N SER A 405 -9.96 -10.70 -11.11
CA SER A 405 -10.69 -11.97 -11.06
C SER A 405 -10.79 -12.46 -9.62
N LEU A 406 -11.93 -13.04 -9.26
CA LEU A 406 -12.07 -13.77 -8.01
C LEU A 406 -11.62 -15.21 -8.18
N LEU A 407 -11.19 -15.81 -7.08
CA LEU A 407 -10.88 -17.22 -6.97
C LEU A 407 -11.95 -17.88 -6.09
N ASN A 408 -12.35 -19.08 -6.43
CA ASN A 408 -13.45 -19.74 -5.74
C ASN A 408 -12.94 -20.94 -4.93
N VAL A 409 -13.19 -20.89 -3.63
CA VAL A 409 -13.06 -22.04 -2.74
C VAL A 409 -14.29 -22.90 -2.90
N LYS A 410 -14.14 -24.21 -3.05
CA LYS A 410 -15.23 -25.17 -2.98
C LYS A 410 -15.54 -25.50 -1.53
N ASP A 411 -16.81 -25.36 -1.14
CA ASP A 411 -17.27 -25.88 0.14
C ASP A 411 -17.53 -27.41 0.09
N THR A 412 -17.91 -27.97 1.20
CA THR A 412 -18.20 -29.42 1.33
C THR A 412 -19.42 -29.88 0.51
N GLU A 413 -20.28 -28.95 0.12
CA GLU A 413 -21.44 -29.20 -0.76
C GLU A 413 -21.13 -28.98 -2.25
N GLY A 414 -19.88 -28.54 -2.55
CA GLY A 414 -19.43 -28.24 -3.90
C GLY A 414 -19.84 -26.84 -4.40
N GLN A 415 -20.35 -25.96 -3.53
CA GLN A 415 -20.70 -24.59 -3.86
C GLN A 415 -19.44 -23.71 -3.89
N ASN A 416 -19.49 -22.63 -4.65
CA ASN A 416 -18.38 -21.68 -4.76
C ASN A 416 -18.47 -20.61 -3.68
N ILE A 417 -17.40 -20.44 -2.93
CA ILE A 417 -17.19 -19.30 -2.04
C ILE A 417 -16.19 -18.37 -2.72
N PRO A 418 -16.62 -17.20 -3.23
CA PRO A 418 -15.73 -16.27 -3.90
C PRO A 418 -14.83 -15.56 -2.89
N ILE A 419 -13.53 -15.59 -3.16
CA ILE A 419 -12.51 -14.88 -2.39
C ILE A 419 -11.65 -14.01 -3.30
N GLY A 420 -11.10 -12.92 -2.76
CA GLY A 420 -10.10 -12.12 -3.44
C GLY A 420 -8.68 -12.55 -3.04
N CYS A 421 -7.75 -12.47 -3.98
CA CYS A 421 -6.33 -12.66 -3.70
C CYS A 421 -5.54 -11.46 -4.20
N ALA A 422 -5.04 -10.63 -3.29
CA ALA A 422 -4.10 -9.59 -3.62
C ALA A 422 -2.67 -10.13 -3.57
N VAL A 423 -1.91 -9.95 -4.65
CA VAL A 423 -0.53 -10.43 -4.73
C VAL A 423 0.42 -9.33 -4.29
N CYS A 424 1.01 -9.48 -3.09
CA CYS A 424 2.08 -8.65 -2.56
C CYS A 424 1.74 -7.13 -2.58
N TYR A 425 2.41 -6.38 -3.44
CA TYR A 425 2.29 -4.94 -3.60
C TYR A 425 0.86 -4.43 -3.87
N GLU A 426 -0.02 -5.25 -4.44
CA GLU A 426 -1.43 -4.88 -4.67
C GLU A 426 -2.16 -4.48 -3.38
N SER A 427 -1.76 -5.06 -2.24
CA SER A 427 -2.36 -4.75 -0.93
C SER A 427 -2.10 -3.31 -0.45
N VAL A 428 -1.20 -2.57 -1.09
CA VAL A 428 -0.95 -1.15 -0.79
C VAL A 428 -2.04 -0.24 -1.38
N TYR A 429 -2.74 -0.68 -2.43
CA TYR A 429 -3.69 0.13 -3.21
C TYR A 429 -5.12 0.00 -2.68
N GLY A 430 -5.58 1.00 -1.92
CA GLY A 430 -6.88 0.96 -1.24
C GLY A 430 -8.09 0.88 -2.17
N GLU A 431 -8.24 1.80 -3.12
CA GLU A 431 -9.41 1.80 -4.03
C GLU A 431 -9.40 0.57 -4.95
N TYR A 432 -8.24 0.19 -5.49
CA TYR A 432 -8.08 -1.05 -6.27
C TYR A 432 -8.54 -2.29 -5.47
N TYR A 433 -8.18 -2.37 -4.19
CA TYR A 433 -8.54 -3.49 -3.33
C TYR A 433 -10.07 -3.62 -3.14
N THR A 434 -10.82 -2.52 -3.26
CA THR A 434 -12.28 -2.54 -3.15
C THR A 434 -12.96 -3.27 -4.32
N ASP A 435 -12.30 -3.39 -5.46
CA ASP A 435 -12.89 -4.05 -6.64
C ASP A 435 -13.08 -5.55 -6.45
N TYR A 436 -12.26 -6.21 -5.61
CA TYR A 436 -12.50 -7.60 -5.21
C TYR A 436 -13.86 -7.74 -4.50
N ILE A 437 -14.16 -6.82 -3.57
CA ILE A 437 -15.39 -6.86 -2.79
C ILE A 437 -16.61 -6.48 -3.67
N ARG A 438 -16.47 -5.52 -4.57
CA ARG A 438 -17.52 -5.17 -5.55
C ARG A 438 -17.88 -6.34 -6.46
N LYS A 439 -16.91 -7.19 -6.79
CA LYS A 439 -17.11 -8.41 -7.59
C LYS A 439 -17.65 -9.59 -6.75
N GLY A 440 -17.82 -9.41 -5.43
CA GLY A 440 -18.45 -10.39 -4.55
C GLY A 440 -17.50 -11.17 -3.65
N ALA A 441 -16.24 -10.75 -3.47
CA ALA A 441 -15.34 -11.42 -2.54
C ALA A 441 -15.87 -11.33 -1.10
N ARG A 442 -16.08 -12.50 -0.47
CA ARG A 442 -16.58 -12.62 0.90
C ARG A 442 -15.46 -12.59 1.94
N ALA A 443 -14.25 -12.94 1.55
CA ALA A 443 -13.02 -12.85 2.33
C ALA A 443 -11.85 -12.52 1.41
N MET A 444 -10.71 -12.14 1.99
CA MET A 444 -9.52 -11.78 1.24
C MET A 444 -8.32 -12.62 1.64
N THR A 445 -7.46 -12.87 0.67
CA THR A 445 -6.14 -13.43 0.89
C THR A 445 -5.07 -12.47 0.37
N ILE A 446 -3.88 -12.55 0.95
CA ILE A 446 -2.68 -11.87 0.44
C ILE A 446 -1.57 -12.91 0.38
N ILE A 447 -0.94 -13.07 -0.77
CA ILE A 447 0.27 -13.89 -0.90
C ILE A 447 1.45 -12.98 -1.22
N THR A 448 2.59 -13.18 -0.55
CA THR A 448 3.74 -12.26 -0.66
C THR A 448 5.08 -12.94 -0.42
N ASN A 449 6.15 -12.26 -0.86
CA ASN A 449 7.52 -12.62 -0.56
C ASN A 449 8.32 -11.38 -0.14
N ASP A 450 8.28 -11.05 1.14
CA ASP A 450 8.89 -9.83 1.71
C ASP A 450 10.40 -9.97 1.99
N ALA A 451 11.01 -11.12 1.70
CA ALA A 451 12.42 -11.40 1.98
C ALA A 451 13.41 -10.40 1.33
N TRP A 452 13.02 -9.85 0.19
CA TRP A 452 13.84 -8.91 -0.59
C TRP A 452 14.26 -7.66 0.19
N TRP A 453 13.58 -7.35 1.29
CA TRP A 453 13.84 -6.15 2.09
C TRP A 453 14.74 -6.42 3.29
N GLY A 454 15.06 -7.71 3.61
CA GLY A 454 15.82 -8.10 4.79
C GLY A 454 15.08 -7.81 6.10
N ASP A 455 15.75 -7.95 7.24
CA ASP A 455 15.17 -7.59 8.55
C ASP A 455 15.18 -6.07 8.73
N THR A 456 14.21 -5.42 8.11
CA THR A 456 14.03 -3.96 8.09
C THR A 456 12.59 -3.59 8.38
N PRO A 457 12.25 -2.31 8.54
CA PRO A 457 10.86 -1.89 8.71
C PRO A 457 9.94 -2.22 7.51
N GLY A 458 10.48 -2.53 6.33
CA GLY A 458 9.70 -2.70 5.09
C GLY A 458 8.60 -3.74 5.19
N TYR A 459 8.91 -4.95 5.63
CA TYR A 459 7.92 -6.02 5.74
C TYR A 459 6.85 -5.75 6.81
N ARG A 460 7.22 -5.02 7.90
CA ARG A 460 6.28 -4.61 8.94
C ARG A 460 5.34 -3.52 8.46
N GLN A 461 5.85 -2.57 7.67
CA GLN A 461 5.01 -1.55 7.01
C GLN A 461 4.04 -2.21 6.04
N HIS A 462 4.51 -3.16 5.22
CA HIS A 462 3.68 -3.88 4.26
C HIS A 462 2.54 -4.65 4.95
N LEU A 463 2.85 -5.38 6.03
CA LEU A 463 1.84 -6.06 6.85
C LEU A 463 0.80 -5.06 7.40
N SER A 464 1.27 -3.92 7.91
CA SER A 464 0.37 -2.92 8.50
C SER A 464 -0.58 -2.27 7.48
N TYR A 465 -0.18 -2.19 6.21
CA TYR A 465 -1.07 -1.70 5.15
C TYR A 465 -2.20 -2.68 4.84
N ALA A 466 -1.96 -3.99 4.97
CA ALA A 466 -3.03 -4.98 4.90
C ALA A 466 -4.11 -4.74 5.98
N SER A 467 -3.70 -4.32 7.18
CA SER A 467 -4.64 -3.93 8.25
C SER A 467 -5.55 -2.76 7.86
N LEU A 468 -5.03 -1.77 7.12
CA LEU A 468 -5.88 -0.69 6.58
C LEU A 468 -6.87 -1.22 5.54
N ARG A 469 -6.46 -2.15 4.68
CA ARG A 469 -7.37 -2.79 3.70
C ARG A 469 -8.51 -3.53 4.38
N ALA A 470 -8.21 -4.23 5.48
CA ALA A 470 -9.25 -4.89 6.27
C ALA A 470 -10.27 -3.90 6.83
N ILE A 471 -9.84 -2.74 7.36
CA ILE A 471 -10.73 -1.69 7.86
C ILE A 471 -11.57 -1.09 6.72
N GLU A 472 -10.94 -0.74 5.60
CA GLU A 472 -11.60 -0.10 4.46
C GLU A 472 -12.70 -0.97 3.86
N THR A 473 -12.51 -2.28 3.85
CA THR A 473 -13.40 -3.25 3.20
C THR A 473 -14.24 -4.08 4.15
N ARG A 474 -13.94 -4.05 5.44
CA ARG A 474 -14.53 -4.93 6.46
C ARG A 474 -14.46 -6.41 6.10
N ARG A 475 -13.36 -6.80 5.47
CA ARG A 475 -13.02 -8.21 5.21
C ARG A 475 -11.87 -8.66 6.07
N ALA A 476 -12.01 -9.86 6.62
CA ALA A 476 -10.86 -10.53 7.23
C ALA A 476 -9.87 -10.95 6.12
N ILE A 477 -8.60 -10.99 6.48
CA ILE A 477 -7.51 -11.30 5.55
C ILE A 477 -6.69 -12.46 6.09
N ALA A 478 -6.50 -13.49 5.27
CA ALA A 478 -5.48 -14.51 5.47
C ALA A 478 -4.24 -14.13 4.65
N ARG A 479 -3.15 -13.75 5.31
CA ARG A 479 -1.91 -13.32 4.67
C ARG A 479 -0.85 -14.40 4.77
N CYS A 480 -0.38 -14.89 3.63
CA CYS A 480 0.67 -15.88 3.50
C CYS A 480 1.96 -15.24 2.98
N ALA A 481 3.02 -15.31 3.75
CA ALA A 481 4.36 -14.89 3.38
C ALA A 481 5.30 -16.10 3.26
N ASN A 482 6.34 -15.99 2.42
CA ASN A 482 7.36 -17.03 2.33
C ASN A 482 8.30 -17.01 3.55
N THR A 483 8.98 -15.89 3.77
CA THR A 483 9.92 -15.66 4.88
C THR A 483 9.47 -14.49 5.77
N GLY A 484 8.46 -13.74 5.32
CA GLY A 484 7.89 -12.59 5.99
C GLY A 484 7.05 -12.99 7.21
N ILE A 485 6.07 -12.14 7.54
CA ILE A 485 5.10 -12.44 8.58
C ILE A 485 3.80 -12.87 7.91
N SER A 486 3.41 -14.13 8.12
CA SER A 486 2.06 -14.61 7.80
C SER A 486 1.11 -14.21 8.94
N ALA A 487 -0.13 -13.88 8.62
CA ALA A 487 -1.06 -13.37 9.63
C ALA A 487 -2.53 -13.61 9.28
N ILE A 488 -3.35 -13.74 10.31
CA ILE A 488 -4.81 -13.57 10.24
C ILE A 488 -5.14 -12.16 10.73
N ILE A 489 -5.81 -11.38 9.88
CA ILE A 489 -6.17 -9.99 10.17
C ILE A 489 -7.69 -9.89 10.24
N SER A 490 -8.22 -9.32 11.32
CA SER A 490 -9.65 -9.14 11.53
C SER A 490 -10.24 -8.03 10.64
N PRO A 491 -11.57 -7.95 10.48
CA PRO A 491 -12.23 -6.83 9.79
C PRO A 491 -12.00 -5.45 10.42
N THR A 492 -11.49 -5.40 11.66
CA THR A 492 -11.07 -4.16 12.34
C THR A 492 -9.60 -3.82 12.11
N GLY A 493 -8.90 -4.64 11.33
CA GLY A 493 -7.48 -4.50 11.02
C GLY A 493 -6.54 -5.09 12.07
N GLU A 494 -7.05 -5.57 13.20
CA GLU A 494 -6.25 -6.18 14.26
C GLU A 494 -5.64 -7.50 13.79
N ILE A 495 -4.38 -7.71 14.12
CA ILE A 495 -3.70 -8.99 13.89
C ILE A 495 -4.17 -9.96 14.98
N VAL A 496 -4.92 -10.99 14.57
CA VAL A 496 -5.46 -12.02 15.46
C VAL A 496 -4.38 -13.03 15.83
N SER A 497 -3.60 -13.42 14.83
CA SER A 497 -2.45 -14.33 14.98
C SER A 497 -1.43 -14.04 13.89
N GLU A 498 -0.15 -14.26 14.18
CA GLU A 498 0.95 -14.04 13.24
C GLU A 498 2.11 -14.99 13.49
N THR A 499 2.89 -15.24 12.44
CA THR A 499 4.15 -16.00 12.50
C THR A 499 5.33 -15.08 12.81
N GLN A 500 6.47 -15.68 13.09
CA GLN A 500 7.72 -14.93 13.21
C GLN A 500 8.41 -14.76 11.85
N TRP A 501 9.14 -13.66 11.72
CA TRP A 501 10.02 -13.39 10.59
C TRP A 501 11.10 -14.46 10.46
N TRP A 502 11.36 -14.91 9.22
CA TRP A 502 12.43 -15.83 8.84
C TRP A 502 12.41 -17.18 9.57
N THR A 503 11.21 -17.71 9.84
CA THR A 503 11.01 -19.03 10.45
C THR A 503 10.06 -19.88 9.62
N PRO A 504 10.28 -21.20 9.46
CA PRO A 504 9.25 -22.08 8.91
C PRO A 504 8.11 -22.19 9.94
N ALA A 505 6.88 -22.03 9.46
CA ALA A 505 5.70 -22.04 10.33
C ALA A 505 4.44 -22.44 9.57
N VAL A 506 3.49 -23.02 10.30
CA VAL A 506 2.10 -23.18 9.87
C VAL A 506 1.24 -22.33 10.79
N LEU A 507 0.37 -21.53 10.20
CA LEU A 507 -0.56 -20.67 10.93
C LEU A 507 -1.98 -21.08 10.58
N GLU A 508 -2.70 -21.56 11.57
CA GLU A 508 -4.11 -21.87 11.48
C GLU A 508 -4.97 -20.68 11.85
N GLY A 509 -6.11 -20.57 11.19
CA GLY A 509 -7.08 -19.55 11.54
C GLY A 509 -8.39 -19.67 10.81
N ARG A 510 -9.41 -19.00 11.36
CA ARG A 510 -10.73 -18.87 10.72
C ARG A 510 -10.91 -17.43 10.27
N ILE A 511 -11.32 -17.26 9.02
CA ILE A 511 -11.70 -15.96 8.49
C ILE A 511 -13.20 -15.93 8.22
N PRO A 512 -13.93 -14.95 8.79
CA PRO A 512 -15.36 -14.80 8.59
C PRO A 512 -15.68 -14.47 7.14
N LEU A 513 -16.74 -15.06 6.61
CA LEU A 513 -17.30 -14.76 5.31
C LEU A 513 -18.36 -13.65 5.47
N ARG A 514 -18.21 -12.56 4.73
CA ARG A 514 -19.06 -11.38 4.86
C ARG A 514 -19.52 -10.90 3.49
N ASP A 515 -20.77 -10.39 3.43
CA ASP A 515 -21.39 -9.87 2.20
C ASP A 515 -21.66 -8.36 2.27
N ASP A 516 -21.57 -7.75 3.48
CA ASP A 516 -21.81 -6.32 3.67
C ASP A 516 -20.75 -5.48 2.95
N MET A 517 -21.17 -4.33 2.42
CA MET A 517 -20.28 -3.39 1.72
C MET A 517 -20.11 -2.11 2.54
N THR A 518 -18.88 -1.66 2.65
CA THR A 518 -18.57 -0.36 3.28
C THR A 518 -18.91 0.78 2.32
N PHE A 519 -19.06 1.99 2.86
CA PHE A 519 -19.25 3.18 2.03
C PHE A 519 -18.09 3.39 1.05
N PHE A 520 -16.86 3.14 1.49
CA PHE A 520 -15.67 3.24 0.65
C PHE A 520 -15.67 2.19 -0.47
N VAL A 521 -16.13 0.96 -0.21
CA VAL A 521 -16.29 -0.06 -1.26
C VAL A 521 -17.30 0.39 -2.32
N VAL A 522 -18.48 0.89 -1.90
CA VAL A 522 -19.55 1.28 -2.83
C VAL A 522 -19.17 2.49 -3.67
N HIS A 523 -18.60 3.52 -3.05
CA HIS A 523 -18.42 4.83 -3.68
C HIS A 523 -16.97 5.12 -4.10
N GLY A 524 -16.00 4.32 -3.65
CA GLY A 524 -14.57 4.55 -3.88
C GLY A 524 -14.05 5.79 -3.16
N ASP A 525 -12.92 6.28 -3.60
CA ASP A 525 -12.24 7.43 -3.01
C ASP A 525 -12.89 8.76 -3.40
N ILE A 526 -13.97 9.13 -2.69
CA ILE A 526 -14.65 10.43 -2.87
C ILE A 526 -13.73 11.58 -2.42
N THR A 527 -12.96 11.39 -1.34
CA THR A 527 -12.07 12.43 -0.80
C THR A 527 -11.05 12.87 -1.84
N GLY A 528 -10.36 11.93 -2.46
CA GLY A 528 -9.39 12.23 -3.50
C GLY A 528 -10.02 12.83 -4.75
N ARG A 529 -11.22 12.36 -5.16
CA ARG A 529 -11.95 12.93 -6.30
C ARG A 529 -12.35 14.39 -6.07
N ILE A 530 -12.91 14.72 -4.90
CA ILE A 530 -13.26 16.09 -4.52
C ILE A 530 -12.00 16.96 -4.48
N CYS A 531 -10.94 16.51 -3.82
CA CYS A 531 -9.69 17.25 -3.74
C CYS A 531 -9.05 17.46 -5.13
N THR A 532 -9.13 16.48 -6.03
CA THR A 532 -8.66 16.61 -7.41
C THR A 532 -9.44 17.70 -8.16
N PHE A 533 -10.77 17.68 -8.07
CA PHE A 533 -11.61 18.70 -8.68
C PHE A 533 -11.30 20.11 -8.16
N LEU A 534 -11.22 20.26 -6.84
CA LEU A 534 -10.90 21.55 -6.21
C LEU A 534 -9.47 22.01 -6.56
N SER A 535 -8.51 21.11 -6.62
CA SER A 535 -7.13 21.41 -7.02
C SER A 535 -7.08 21.97 -8.45
N ILE A 536 -7.78 21.33 -9.39
CA ILE A 536 -7.85 21.78 -10.78
C ILE A 536 -8.49 23.18 -10.86
N LEU A 537 -9.61 23.40 -10.18
CA LEU A 537 -10.28 24.72 -10.15
C LEU A 537 -9.36 25.82 -9.60
N LEU A 538 -8.70 25.55 -8.48
CA LEU A 538 -7.79 26.53 -7.87
C LEU A 538 -6.55 26.77 -8.73
N LEU A 539 -6.03 25.74 -9.40
CA LEU A 539 -4.92 25.89 -10.34
C LEU A 539 -5.30 26.76 -11.54
N LEU A 540 -6.48 26.54 -12.12
CA LEU A 540 -7.00 27.38 -13.20
C LEU A 540 -7.21 28.83 -12.74
N ALA A 541 -7.80 29.03 -11.56
CA ALA A 541 -7.95 30.38 -10.98
C ALA A 541 -6.61 31.06 -10.75
N LEU A 542 -5.59 30.30 -10.34
CA LEU A 542 -4.23 30.82 -10.17
C LEU A 542 -3.61 31.24 -11.50
N ILE A 543 -3.73 30.44 -12.54
CA ILE A 543 -3.22 30.73 -13.89
C ILE A 543 -3.90 31.99 -14.48
N VAL A 544 -5.22 32.11 -14.35
CA VAL A 544 -5.96 33.29 -14.80
C VAL A 544 -5.47 34.56 -14.09
N ARG A 545 -5.32 34.49 -12.75
CA ARG A 545 -4.79 35.64 -11.98
C ARG A 545 -3.35 36.03 -12.31
N PHE A 546 -2.55 35.13 -12.88
CA PHE A 546 -1.21 35.45 -13.38
C PHE A 546 -1.26 36.12 -14.76
N ARG A 547 -2.28 35.83 -15.58
CA ARG A 547 -2.44 36.43 -16.93
C ARG A 547 -3.13 37.81 -16.93
N SER A 548 -3.84 38.14 -15.83
CA SER A 548 -4.59 39.41 -15.73
C SER A 548 -3.74 40.63 -15.37
N PHE A 549 -2.43 40.60 -15.62
CA PHE A 549 -1.53 41.75 -15.40
C PHE A 549 -0.55 41.91 -16.55
#